data_7b5326aeeb889c13680d270deca49c86
#
_entry.id   7b5326aeeb889c13680d270deca49c86
#
_cell.length_a   1.000
_cell.length_b   1.000
_cell.length_c   1.000
_cell.angle_alpha   90.00
_cell.angle_beta   90.00
_cell.angle_gamma   90.00
#
_symmetry.space_group_name_H-M   'P 1'
#
loop_
_entity.id
_entity.type
_entity.pdbx_description
1 polymer ?
#
loop_
_entity_poly.entity_id
_entity_poly.type
_entity_poly.pdbx_seq_one_letter_code
_entity_poly.pdbx_strand_id
1 'polypeptide(L)' 'MSYFRDMHGNIIGRIAENLINQYVYDQHGNLLATYNKSTDLTINASGSEQLKGNQLMRFLIR' A
#
# COMPACT_ATOMS: atom_id res chain seq x y z
N MET A 1 -4.37 11.15 -3.68
CA MET A 1 -3.35 10.62 -2.76
C MET A 1 -3.82 10.82 -1.33
N SER A 2 -3.71 9.78 -0.52
CA SER A 2 -4.15 9.82 0.89
C SER A 2 -2.98 9.48 1.79
N TYR A 3 -2.90 10.20 2.92
CA TYR A 3 -1.86 9.95 3.92
C TYR A 3 -2.46 9.22 5.13
N PHE A 4 -1.67 8.32 5.72
CA PHE A 4 -2.01 7.65 6.96
C PHE A 4 -1.18 8.19 8.09
N ARG A 5 -1.82 8.41 9.23
CA ARG A 5 -1.17 8.96 10.43
C ARG A 5 -1.38 8.01 11.60
N ASP A 6 -0.41 8.00 12.52
CA ASP A 6 -0.56 7.25 13.76
C ASP A 6 -1.40 8.06 14.76
N MET A 7 -1.56 7.52 15.97
CA MET A 7 -2.35 8.17 17.01
C MET A 7 -1.74 9.49 17.50
N HIS A 8 -0.47 9.73 17.20
CA HIS A 8 0.23 10.96 17.55
C HIS A 8 0.25 11.99 16.42
N GLY A 9 -0.41 11.67 15.30
CA GLY A 9 -0.48 12.56 14.14
C GLY A 9 0.70 12.47 13.19
N ASN A 10 1.64 11.57 13.41
CA ASN A 10 2.80 11.40 12.53
C ASN A 10 2.39 10.64 11.27
N ILE A 11 2.86 11.12 10.10
CA ILE A 11 2.61 10.43 8.85
C ILE A 11 3.43 9.15 8.82
N ILE A 12 2.74 8.00 8.68
CA ILE A 12 3.40 6.69 8.62
C ILE A 12 3.45 6.13 7.21
N GLY A 13 2.71 6.72 6.28
CA GLY A 13 2.72 6.30 4.88
C GLY A 13 1.66 7.01 4.07
N ARG A 14 1.57 6.62 2.80
CA ARG A 14 0.57 7.19 1.90
C ARG A 14 0.12 6.16 0.88
N ILE A 15 -1.07 6.38 0.32
CA ILE A 15 -1.59 5.62 -0.81
C ILE A 15 -1.78 6.55 -2.00
N ALA A 16 -1.27 6.13 -3.15
CA ALA A 16 -1.56 6.74 -4.43
C ALA A 16 -2.32 5.74 -5.28
N GLU A 17 -3.12 6.22 -6.24
CA GLU A 17 -3.85 5.32 -7.11
C GLU A 17 -4.01 5.88 -8.52
N ASN A 18 -4.21 4.97 -9.48
CA ASN A 18 -4.67 5.29 -10.81
C ASN A 18 -5.91 4.43 -11.10
N LEU A 19 -6.31 4.32 -12.38
CA LEU A 19 -7.54 3.59 -12.75
C LEU A 19 -7.48 2.10 -12.42
N ILE A 20 -6.29 1.51 -12.39
CA ILE A 20 -6.11 0.06 -12.28
C ILE A 20 -5.46 -0.33 -10.96
N ASN A 21 -4.51 0.47 -10.47
CA ASN A 21 -3.68 0.11 -9.33
C ASN A 21 -3.80 1.09 -8.19
N GLN A 22 -3.60 0.58 -6.98
CA GLN A 22 -3.32 1.38 -5.78
C GLN A 22 -1.95 1.00 -5.27
N TYR A 23 -1.21 2.00 -4.79
CA TYR A 23 0.17 1.82 -4.32
C TYR A 23 0.28 2.32 -2.89
N VAL A 24 0.94 1.54 -2.03
CA VAL A 24 1.21 1.99 -0.66
C VAL A 24 2.71 2.24 -0.48
N TYR A 25 3.03 3.40 0.09
CA TYR A 25 4.40 3.83 0.36
C TYR A 25 4.58 4.05 1.85
N ASP A 26 5.80 3.81 2.35
CA ASP A 26 6.13 4.13 3.74
C ASP A 26 6.39 5.63 3.91
N GLN A 27 6.73 6.03 5.13
CA GLN A 27 7.01 7.43 5.46
C GLN A 27 8.25 7.98 4.74
N HIS A 28 9.12 7.11 4.24
CA HIS A 28 10.33 7.48 3.52
C HIS A 28 10.14 7.48 2.01
N GLY A 29 8.93 7.17 1.54
CA GLY A 29 8.62 7.14 0.11
C GLY A 29 8.94 5.84 -0.59
N ASN A 30 9.28 4.78 0.16
CA ASN A 30 9.55 3.47 -0.42
C ASN A 30 8.24 2.74 -0.71
N LEU A 31 8.12 2.18 -1.93
CA LEU A 31 6.96 1.37 -2.28
C LEU A 31 6.95 0.09 -1.46
N LEU A 32 5.83 -0.18 -0.80
CA LEU A 32 5.67 -1.39 0.01
C LEU A 32 4.89 -2.46 -0.72
N ALA A 33 3.81 -2.09 -1.41
CA ALA A 33 2.96 -3.03 -2.11
C ALA A 33 2.07 -2.33 -3.12
N THR A 34 1.53 -3.12 -4.06
CA THR A 34 0.60 -2.66 -5.09
C THR A 34 -0.63 -3.57 -5.10
N TYR A 35 -1.79 -2.96 -5.13
CA TYR A 35 -3.05 -3.66 -5.32
C TYR A 35 -3.54 -3.42 -6.75
N ASN A 36 -3.81 -4.51 -7.49
CA ASN A 36 -4.35 -4.44 -8.85
C ASN A 36 -5.86 -4.69 -8.81
N LYS A 37 -6.64 -3.70 -9.22
CA LYS A 37 -8.11 -3.77 -9.18
C LYS A 37 -8.66 -4.82 -10.14
N SER A 38 -7.97 -5.06 -11.27
CA SER A 38 -8.42 -6.02 -12.28
C SER A 38 -8.27 -7.46 -11.81
N THR A 39 -7.17 -7.78 -11.13
CA THR A 39 -6.89 -9.14 -10.66
C THR A 39 -7.33 -9.38 -9.23
N ASP A 40 -7.65 -8.29 -8.49
CA ASP A 40 -8.01 -8.34 -7.08
C ASP A 40 -6.89 -8.97 -6.24
N LEU A 41 -5.64 -8.61 -6.54
CA LEU A 41 -4.46 -9.13 -5.86
C LEU A 41 -3.58 -8.00 -5.36
N THR A 42 -3.03 -8.18 -4.15
CA THR A 42 -2.03 -7.29 -3.56
C THR A 42 -0.69 -8.01 -3.58
N ILE A 43 0.31 -7.35 -4.16
CA ILE A 43 1.66 -7.92 -4.30
C ILE A 43 2.63 -6.95 -3.66
N ASN A 44 3.55 -7.47 -2.83
CA ASN A 44 4.57 -6.62 -2.20
C ASN A 44 5.58 -6.11 -3.23
N ALA A 45 6.41 -5.15 -2.83
CA ALA A 45 7.32 -4.47 -3.76
C ALA A 45 8.30 -5.41 -4.44
N SER A 46 8.75 -6.46 -3.76
CA SER A 46 9.67 -7.45 -4.32
C SER A 46 8.97 -8.52 -5.17
N GLY A 47 7.64 -8.59 -5.11
CA GLY A 47 6.87 -9.61 -5.82
C GLY A 47 6.86 -10.99 -5.14
N SER A 48 7.48 -11.11 -3.96
CA SER A 48 7.63 -12.40 -3.29
C SER A 48 6.38 -12.81 -2.50
N GLU A 49 5.51 -11.87 -2.17
CA GLU A 49 4.29 -12.12 -1.40
C GLU A 49 3.08 -11.62 -2.18
N GLN A 50 2.07 -12.47 -2.30
CA GLN A 50 0.85 -12.17 -3.05
C GLN A 50 -0.36 -12.52 -2.19
N LEU A 51 -1.27 -11.57 -2.02
CA LEU A 51 -2.46 -11.73 -1.19
C LEU A 51 -3.70 -11.40 -2.00
N LYS A 52 -4.75 -12.15 -1.80
CA LYS A 52 -6.03 -11.91 -2.46
C LYS A 52 -6.76 -10.73 -1.81
N GLY A 53 -7.39 -9.91 -2.64
CA GLY A 53 -8.11 -8.72 -2.18
C GLY A 53 -7.18 -7.55 -1.92
N ASN A 54 -7.77 -6.44 -1.46
CA ASN A 54 -7.01 -5.24 -1.13
C ASN A 54 -6.44 -5.38 0.27
N GLN A 55 -5.15 -5.71 0.36
CA GLN A 55 -4.44 -5.95 1.61
C GLN A 55 -3.31 -4.92 1.83
N LEU A 56 -3.40 -3.75 1.21
CA LEU A 56 -2.32 -2.76 1.26
C LEU A 56 -1.97 -2.33 2.69
N MET A 57 -2.98 -2.18 3.55
CA MET A 57 -2.74 -1.75 4.92
C MET A 57 -1.91 -2.74 5.73
N ARG A 58 -1.93 -4.01 5.38
CA ARG A 58 -1.14 -5.04 6.07
C ARG A 58 0.36 -4.80 5.89
N PHE A 59 0.75 -4.16 4.81
CA PHE A 59 2.15 -3.85 4.54
C PHE A 59 2.59 -2.55 5.21
N LEU A 60 1.66 -1.65 5.45
CA LEU A 60 1.97 -0.36 6.09
C LEU A 60 2.13 -0.48 7.60
N ILE A 61 1.33 -1.31 8.24
CA ILE A 61 1.28 -1.41 9.72
C ILE A 61 1.94 -2.66 10.26
N ARG A 62 2.86 -3.24 9.53
CA ARG A 62 3.67 -4.38 9.98
C ARG A 62 4.61 -4.02 11.10
#